data_98dcf80da05f1b2df5e4b11d6dbc6384
#
_entry.id   98dcf80da05f1b2df5e4b11d6dbc6384
#
_cell.length_a   1.000
_cell.length_b   1.000
_cell.length_c   1.000
_cell.angle_alpha   90.00
_cell.angle_beta   90.00
_cell.angle_gamma   90.00
#
_symmetry.space_group_name_H-M   'P 1'
#
loop_
_entity.id
_entity.type
_entity.pdbx_description
1 polymer ?
#
loop_
_entity_poly.entity_id
_entity_poly.type
_entity_poly.pdbx_seq_one_letter_code
_entity_poly.pdbx_strand_id
1 'polypeptide(L)'
;MFKYRVDTLISREDIAIRVKELANEINKDFEGEEVLFVGLLRGSVVFLADLVREIEVEATMDFMTVSSYGNSTESSRDVKIIKDLEEDIRGRNVIIVEDIVDTGVTLRKVEDILMTREPKKLKIVTLLDKPERREVEIDVEYIGFKIQDDFVVGYGIDFAQKHRTLPYVGIVVREEE
;
A
#
# COMPACT_ATOMS: atom_id res chain seq x y z
N MET A 1 8.61 0.09 -27.98
CA MET A 1 7.96 -0.48 -26.79
C MET A 1 8.10 -1.99 -26.94
N PHE A 2 8.78 -2.68 -26.03
CA PHE A 2 8.97 -4.13 -26.13
C PHE A 2 7.63 -4.85 -26.01
N LYS A 3 7.50 -6.01 -26.64
CA LYS A 3 6.33 -6.90 -26.45
C LYS A 3 6.41 -7.56 -25.10
N TYR A 4 5.29 -7.67 -24.43
CA TYR A 4 5.17 -8.34 -23.14
C TYR A 4 3.77 -8.93 -22.98
N ARG A 5 3.65 -9.93 -22.13
CA ARG A 5 2.39 -10.44 -21.62
C ARG A 5 2.32 -10.29 -20.12
N VAL A 6 1.16 -10.45 -19.57
CA VAL A 6 0.93 -10.44 -18.13
C VAL A 6 0.43 -11.82 -17.70
N ASP A 7 1.23 -12.52 -16.94
CA ASP A 7 0.90 -13.84 -16.41
C ASP A 7 0.37 -13.69 -14.97
N THR A 8 -0.71 -14.37 -14.62
CA THR A 8 -1.31 -14.28 -13.28
C THR A 8 -0.34 -14.83 -12.22
N LEU A 9 -0.03 -14.02 -11.22
CA LEU A 9 0.75 -14.39 -10.04
C LEU A 9 -0.16 -14.74 -8.86
N ILE A 10 -1.14 -13.86 -8.56
CA ILE A 10 -2.10 -14.02 -7.46
C ILE A 10 -3.49 -13.84 -8.06
N SER A 11 -4.35 -14.83 -7.91
CA SER A 11 -5.70 -14.80 -8.47
C SER A 11 -6.59 -13.80 -7.73
N ARG A 12 -7.68 -13.39 -8.39
CA ARG A 12 -8.71 -12.55 -7.78
C ARG A 12 -9.31 -13.20 -6.54
N GLU A 13 -9.49 -14.52 -6.60
CA GLU A 13 -10.08 -15.33 -5.53
C GLU A 13 -9.15 -15.37 -4.31
N ASP A 14 -7.85 -15.58 -4.52
CA ASP A 14 -6.85 -15.59 -3.45
C ASP A 14 -6.74 -14.21 -2.79
N ILE A 15 -6.77 -13.13 -3.59
CA ILE A 15 -6.80 -11.76 -3.08
C ILE A 15 -8.02 -11.54 -2.19
N ALA A 16 -9.21 -11.94 -2.64
CA ALA A 16 -10.45 -11.76 -1.87
C ALA A 16 -10.40 -12.49 -0.52
N ILE A 17 -9.89 -13.71 -0.50
CA ILE A 17 -9.69 -14.48 0.73
C ILE A 17 -8.72 -13.75 1.68
N ARG A 18 -7.56 -13.33 1.16
CA ARG A 18 -6.54 -12.69 1.99
C ARG A 18 -6.98 -11.32 2.52
N VAL A 19 -7.69 -10.53 1.72
CA VAL A 19 -8.27 -9.25 2.15
C VAL A 19 -9.20 -9.45 3.34
N LYS A 20 -10.04 -10.47 3.30
CA LYS A 20 -10.93 -10.82 4.42
C LYS A 20 -10.18 -11.26 5.67
N GLU A 21 -9.10 -12.04 5.51
CA GLU A 21 -8.24 -12.42 6.64
C GLU A 21 -7.59 -11.20 7.29
N LEU A 22 -7.01 -10.27 6.48
CA LEU A 22 -6.42 -9.04 6.97
C LEU A 22 -7.44 -8.16 7.70
N ALA A 23 -8.66 -8.05 7.16
CA ALA A 23 -9.73 -7.32 7.83
C ALA A 23 -10.08 -7.94 9.19
N ASN A 24 -10.13 -9.27 9.29
CA ASN A 24 -10.37 -9.97 10.56
C ASN A 24 -9.26 -9.73 11.59
N GLU A 25 -8.00 -9.69 11.15
CA GLU A 25 -6.86 -9.36 12.02
C GLU A 25 -7.02 -7.92 12.57
N ILE A 26 -7.34 -6.97 11.70
CA ILE A 26 -7.55 -5.55 12.07
C ILE A 26 -8.77 -5.41 12.99
N ASN A 27 -9.90 -6.03 12.66
CA ASN A 27 -11.11 -6.00 13.49
C ASN A 27 -10.84 -6.48 14.92
N LYS A 28 -10.05 -7.54 15.06
CA LYS A 28 -9.65 -8.06 16.37
C LYS A 28 -8.74 -7.10 17.13
N ASP A 29 -7.74 -6.53 16.44
CA ASP A 29 -6.74 -5.63 17.05
C ASP A 29 -7.34 -4.30 17.52
N PHE A 30 -8.43 -3.86 16.90
CA PHE A 30 -9.10 -2.59 17.15
C PHE A 30 -10.54 -2.75 17.67
N GLU A 31 -10.88 -3.91 18.25
CA GLU A 31 -12.21 -4.14 18.80
C GLU A 31 -12.63 -3.03 19.77
N GLY A 32 -13.78 -2.40 19.50
CA GLY A 32 -14.30 -1.27 20.27
C GLY A 32 -13.60 0.07 20.07
N GLU A 33 -12.67 0.16 19.10
CA GLU A 33 -11.98 1.39 18.74
C GLU A 33 -12.38 1.86 17.32
N GLU A 34 -12.25 3.16 17.06
CA GLU A 34 -12.37 3.74 15.71
C GLU A 34 -11.01 3.72 15.02
N VAL A 35 -10.98 3.48 13.72
CA VAL A 35 -9.76 3.46 12.88
C VAL A 35 -9.93 4.38 11.67
N LEU A 36 -8.94 5.23 11.43
CA LEU A 36 -8.77 5.96 10.17
C LEU A 36 -7.86 5.19 9.23
N PHE A 37 -8.37 4.81 8.08
CA PHE A 37 -7.59 4.21 6.98
C PHE A 37 -7.11 5.31 6.04
N VAL A 38 -5.80 5.39 5.83
CA VAL A 38 -5.14 6.37 4.94
C VAL A 38 -4.58 5.65 3.74
N GLY A 39 -5.24 5.79 2.59
CA GLY A 39 -4.77 5.22 1.33
C GLY A 39 -3.70 6.08 0.67
N LEU A 40 -2.55 5.50 0.31
CA LEU A 40 -1.55 6.17 -0.49
C LEU A 40 -1.87 6.03 -1.98
N LEU A 41 -2.37 7.11 -2.58
CA LEU A 41 -2.79 7.11 -3.97
C LEU A 41 -1.58 7.10 -4.92
N ARG A 42 -1.71 6.49 -6.09
CA ARG A 42 -2.97 5.92 -6.68
C ARG A 42 -3.10 4.42 -6.44
N GLY A 43 -1.99 3.69 -6.29
CA GLY A 43 -1.94 2.23 -6.36
C GLY A 43 -2.80 1.53 -5.32
N SER A 44 -2.92 2.08 -4.13
CA SER A 44 -3.65 1.47 -3.01
C SER A 44 -5.17 1.54 -3.12
N VAL A 45 -5.73 2.31 -4.06
CA VAL A 45 -7.17 2.62 -4.10
C VAL A 45 -8.06 1.38 -4.18
N VAL A 46 -7.67 0.38 -4.99
CA VAL A 46 -8.45 -0.85 -5.17
C VAL A 46 -8.39 -1.70 -3.90
N PHE A 47 -7.20 -1.90 -3.36
CA PHE A 47 -7.00 -2.66 -2.12
C PHE A 47 -7.72 -2.00 -0.95
N LEU A 48 -7.59 -0.69 -0.76
CA LEU A 48 -8.31 0.05 0.28
C LEU A 48 -9.81 -0.15 0.17
N ALA A 49 -10.38 0.01 -1.03
CA ALA A 49 -11.81 -0.11 -1.26
C ALA A 49 -12.35 -1.51 -0.90
N ASP A 50 -11.59 -2.56 -1.20
CA ASP A 50 -11.99 -3.92 -0.85
C ASP A 50 -11.78 -4.19 0.65
N LEU A 51 -10.67 -3.75 1.22
CA LEU A 51 -10.36 -3.95 2.63
C LEU A 51 -11.41 -3.32 3.55
N VAL A 52 -11.75 -2.04 3.34
CA VAL A 52 -12.67 -1.33 4.25
C VAL A 52 -14.10 -1.88 4.22
N ARG A 53 -14.50 -2.56 3.15
CA ARG A 53 -15.81 -3.24 3.07
C ARG A 53 -15.89 -4.52 3.91
N GLU A 54 -14.75 -5.07 4.31
CA GLU A 54 -14.67 -6.23 5.24
C GLU A 54 -14.37 -5.78 6.69
N ILE A 55 -14.20 -4.48 6.94
CA ILE A 55 -13.97 -3.93 8.28
C ILE A 55 -15.31 -3.81 9.03
N GLU A 56 -15.34 -4.31 10.28
CA GLU A 56 -16.51 -4.31 11.16
C GLU A 56 -16.41 -3.26 12.27
N VAL A 57 -15.19 -2.82 12.64
CA VAL A 57 -14.99 -1.71 13.59
C VAL A 57 -15.39 -0.39 12.96
N GLU A 58 -15.65 0.64 13.77
CA GLU A 58 -15.96 1.96 13.27
C GLU A 58 -14.77 2.50 12.46
N ALA A 59 -14.99 2.86 11.19
CA ALA A 59 -13.94 3.19 10.25
C ALA A 59 -14.24 4.45 9.46
N THR A 60 -13.21 5.29 9.30
CA THR A 60 -13.19 6.42 8.38
C THR A 60 -12.06 6.27 7.38
N MET A 61 -12.12 7.00 6.27
CA MET A 61 -11.11 6.93 5.21
C MET A 61 -10.62 8.31 4.84
N ASP A 62 -9.33 8.41 4.55
CA ASP A 62 -8.71 9.56 3.92
C ASP A 62 -7.64 9.10 2.93
N PHE A 63 -7.12 10.02 2.15
CA PHE A 63 -6.16 9.73 1.10
C PHE A 63 -4.99 10.70 1.16
N MET A 64 -3.82 10.18 0.84
CA MET A 64 -2.60 10.95 0.74
C MET A 64 -1.91 10.66 -0.58
N THR A 65 -1.30 11.66 -1.19
CA THR A 65 -0.48 11.47 -2.38
C THR A 65 0.88 12.08 -2.12
N VAL A 66 1.90 11.26 -2.31
CA VAL A 66 3.29 11.67 -2.19
C VAL A 66 4.04 11.38 -3.48
N SER A 67 5.06 12.17 -3.76
CA SER A 67 6.02 11.89 -4.83
C SER A 67 7.42 11.83 -4.25
N SER A 68 8.20 10.84 -4.68
CA SER A 68 9.63 10.82 -4.41
C SER A 68 10.32 11.81 -5.36
N TYR A 69 11.23 12.65 -4.84
CA TYR A 69 12.14 13.43 -5.69
C TYR A 69 13.13 12.47 -6.35
N GLY A 70 12.89 12.13 -7.63
CA GLY A 70 13.86 11.45 -8.48
C GLY A 70 14.65 12.48 -9.30
N ASN A 71 15.97 12.33 -9.36
CA ASN A 71 16.94 13.04 -10.21
C ASN A 71 17.60 14.31 -9.67
N SER A 72 18.00 14.37 -8.42
CA SER A 72 19.19 15.17 -8.09
C SER A 72 20.34 14.27 -7.61
N THR A 73 21.52 14.54 -8.08
CA THR A 73 22.79 13.85 -7.76
C THR A 73 23.25 14.04 -6.31
N GLU A 74 22.41 14.63 -5.47
CA GLU A 74 22.62 14.78 -4.04
C GLU A 74 21.46 14.15 -3.26
N SER A 75 21.80 13.30 -2.41
CA SER A 75 21.18 12.38 -1.47
C SER A 75 19.98 12.83 -0.62
N SER A 76 19.14 13.76 -1.01
CA SER A 76 17.89 13.99 -0.32
C SER A 76 16.81 13.10 -0.93
N ARG A 77 16.61 11.93 -0.34
CA ARG A 77 15.46 11.04 -0.61
C ARG A 77 14.17 11.64 -0.04
N ASP A 78 13.95 12.94 -0.27
CA ASP A 78 12.83 13.67 0.28
C ASP A 78 11.54 13.33 -0.47
N VAL A 79 10.46 13.25 0.29
CA VAL A 79 9.12 13.01 -0.19
C VAL A 79 8.38 14.33 -0.20
N LYS A 80 7.78 14.67 -1.34
CA LYS A 80 6.87 15.81 -1.45
C LYS A 80 5.44 15.35 -1.29
N ILE A 81 4.71 15.97 -0.35
CA ILE A 81 3.27 15.77 -0.21
C ILE A 81 2.59 16.57 -1.32
N ILE A 82 1.84 15.87 -2.19
CA ILE A 82 1.04 16.47 -3.27
C ILE A 82 -0.39 16.71 -2.80
N LYS A 83 -0.99 15.72 -2.11
CA LYS A 83 -2.26 15.81 -1.39
C LYS A 83 -2.02 15.35 0.04
N ASP A 84 -2.37 16.20 0.98
CA ASP A 84 -2.31 15.88 2.41
C ASP A 84 -3.67 15.40 2.92
N LEU A 85 -3.68 14.90 4.16
CA LEU A 85 -4.90 14.51 4.87
C LEU A 85 -5.82 15.72 5.05
N GLU A 86 -7.13 15.45 5.06
CA GLU A 86 -8.15 16.49 5.19
C GLU A 86 -8.41 16.84 6.67
N GLU A 87 -8.17 15.87 7.57
CA GLU A 87 -8.44 16.03 9.00
C GLU A 87 -7.19 15.82 9.87
N ASP A 88 -7.25 16.35 11.11
CA ASP A 88 -6.24 16.10 12.12
C ASP A 88 -6.31 14.64 12.60
N ILE A 89 -5.13 14.00 12.69
CA ILE A 89 -5.00 12.60 13.13
C ILE A 89 -4.53 12.47 14.58
N ARG A 90 -4.35 13.57 15.28
CA ARG A 90 -3.89 13.60 16.68
C ARG A 90 -4.81 12.75 17.56
N GLY A 91 -4.20 11.79 18.27
CA GLY A 91 -4.91 10.90 19.17
C GLY A 91 -5.79 9.84 18.50
N ARG A 92 -5.78 9.72 17.17
CA ARG A 92 -6.55 8.73 16.42
C ARG A 92 -5.72 7.47 16.14
N ASN A 93 -6.41 6.33 16.01
CA ASN A 93 -5.78 5.14 15.46
C ASN A 93 -5.76 5.28 13.93
N VAL A 94 -4.58 5.15 13.34
CA VAL A 94 -4.36 5.33 11.91
C VAL A 94 -3.73 4.07 11.32
N ILE A 95 -4.26 3.62 10.18
CA ILE A 95 -3.65 2.55 9.38
C ILE A 95 -3.35 3.10 7.99
N ILE A 96 -2.06 3.13 7.63
CA ILE A 96 -1.62 3.43 6.26
C ILE A 96 -1.91 2.19 5.41
N VAL A 97 -2.56 2.41 4.27
CA VAL A 97 -2.87 1.35 3.29
C VAL A 97 -2.02 1.54 2.05
N GLU A 98 -1.22 0.53 1.73
CA GLU A 98 -0.30 0.52 0.59
C GLU A 98 -0.58 -0.66 -0.34
N ASP A 99 -0.35 -0.50 -1.61
CA ASP A 99 -0.47 -1.59 -2.58
C ASP A 99 0.73 -2.53 -2.53
N ILE A 100 1.93 -1.97 -2.48
CA ILE A 100 3.18 -2.72 -2.45
C ILE A 100 4.26 -1.99 -1.63
N VAL A 101 4.92 -2.72 -0.77
CA VAL A 101 6.14 -2.25 -0.09
C VAL A 101 7.35 -2.85 -0.79
N ASP A 102 8.08 -2.01 -1.51
CA ASP A 102 9.31 -2.34 -2.24
C ASP A 102 10.54 -1.97 -1.37
N THR A 103 11.26 -0.90 -1.67
CA THR A 103 12.43 -0.45 -0.87
C THR A 103 12.06 0.02 0.53
N GLY A 104 10.81 0.44 0.72
CA GLY A 104 10.29 0.99 1.97
C GLY A 104 10.64 2.46 2.21
N VAL A 105 11.51 3.07 1.40
CA VAL A 105 12.04 4.44 1.62
C VAL A 105 10.92 5.48 1.65
N THR A 106 10.04 5.47 0.68
CA THR A 106 8.92 6.43 0.60
C THR A 106 7.95 6.23 1.75
N LEU A 107 7.58 4.98 2.03
CA LEU A 107 6.63 4.64 3.09
C LEU A 107 7.19 5.01 4.47
N ARG A 108 8.47 4.78 4.75
CA ARG A 108 9.14 5.20 5.98
C ARG A 108 9.07 6.71 6.18
N LYS A 109 9.26 7.49 5.12
CA LYS A 109 9.14 8.96 5.19
C LYS A 109 7.71 9.40 5.47
N VAL A 110 6.72 8.75 4.87
CA VAL A 110 5.30 9.01 5.16
C VAL A 110 4.99 8.69 6.62
N GLU A 111 5.45 7.54 7.12
CA GLU A 111 5.30 7.14 8.52
C GLU A 111 5.91 8.20 9.46
N ASP A 112 7.16 8.61 9.21
CA ASP A 112 7.84 9.64 10.00
C ASP A 112 7.04 10.96 10.02
N ILE A 113 6.51 11.40 8.88
CA ILE A 113 5.68 12.61 8.78
C ILE A 113 4.39 12.47 9.61
N LEU A 114 3.68 11.34 9.47
CA LEU A 114 2.44 11.12 10.20
C LEU A 114 2.67 10.97 11.71
N MET A 115 3.78 10.38 12.12
CA MET A 115 4.16 10.28 13.53
C MET A 115 4.36 11.65 14.18
N THR A 116 4.86 12.68 13.45
CA THR A 116 4.96 14.06 13.98
C THR A 116 3.60 14.68 14.30
N ARG A 117 2.50 14.09 13.81
CA ARG A 117 1.12 14.55 14.06
C ARG A 117 0.47 13.88 15.26
N GLU A 118 1.25 13.10 16.02
CA GLU A 118 0.87 12.51 17.30
C GLU A 118 -0.39 11.60 17.24
N PRO A 119 -0.49 10.65 16.28
CA PRO A 119 -1.57 9.66 16.31
C PRO A 119 -1.48 8.81 17.59
N LYS A 120 -2.62 8.23 18.03
CA LYS A 120 -2.65 7.29 19.15
C LYS A 120 -1.90 5.99 18.81
N LYS A 121 -2.17 5.48 17.62
CA LYS A 121 -1.46 4.34 17.02
C LYS A 121 -1.28 4.64 15.53
N LEU A 122 -0.15 4.22 14.96
CA LEU A 122 0.09 4.24 13.52
C LEU A 122 0.56 2.85 13.12
N LYS A 123 -0.19 2.18 12.24
CA LYS A 123 0.13 0.87 11.69
C LYS A 123 0.10 0.90 10.17
N ILE A 124 0.65 -0.13 9.55
CA ILE A 124 0.72 -0.26 8.10
C ILE A 124 0.10 -1.58 7.68
N VAL A 125 -0.77 -1.53 6.66
CA VAL A 125 -1.25 -2.69 5.92
C VAL A 125 -0.84 -2.58 4.47
N THR A 126 -0.28 -3.65 3.91
CA THR A 126 0.07 -3.72 2.49
C THR A 126 -0.49 -4.97 1.84
N LEU A 127 -0.89 -4.88 0.57
CA LEU A 127 -1.27 -6.07 -0.18
C LEU A 127 -0.04 -6.92 -0.52
N LEU A 128 1.01 -6.29 -1.04
CA LEU A 128 2.24 -6.96 -1.45
C LEU A 128 3.44 -6.45 -0.66
N ASP A 129 4.33 -7.37 -0.32
CA ASP A 129 5.60 -7.08 0.34
C ASP A 129 6.76 -7.75 -0.40
N LYS A 130 7.80 -6.97 -0.72
CA LYS A 130 9.06 -7.44 -1.31
C LYS A 130 10.20 -7.30 -0.29
N PRO A 131 10.34 -8.22 0.66
CA PRO A 131 11.31 -8.08 1.74
C PRO A 131 12.77 -8.03 1.25
N GLU A 132 13.10 -8.71 0.12
CA GLU A 132 14.44 -8.71 -0.47
C GLU A 132 14.87 -7.36 -1.05
N ARG A 133 13.91 -6.48 -1.34
CA ARG A 133 14.14 -5.14 -1.89
C ARG A 133 14.32 -4.07 -0.82
N ARG A 134 14.16 -4.42 0.45
CA ARG A 134 14.15 -3.45 1.55
C ARG A 134 15.48 -2.73 1.68
N GLU A 135 15.45 -1.40 1.70
CA GLU A 135 16.61 -0.53 1.91
C GLU A 135 16.59 0.15 3.29
N VAL A 136 15.43 0.21 3.94
CA VAL A 136 15.25 0.81 5.27
C VAL A 136 14.43 -0.10 6.16
N GLU A 137 14.65 -0.05 7.45
CA GLU A 137 13.78 -0.74 8.41
C GLU A 137 12.41 -0.06 8.45
N ILE A 138 11.38 -0.84 8.27
CA ILE A 138 9.99 -0.44 8.40
C ILE A 138 9.17 -1.64 8.87
N ASP A 139 8.40 -1.43 9.92
CA ASP A 139 7.48 -2.44 10.43
C ASP A 139 6.17 -2.37 9.66
N VAL A 140 5.79 -3.49 9.05
CA VAL A 140 4.50 -3.64 8.38
C VAL A 140 3.71 -4.69 9.14
N GLU A 141 2.68 -4.25 9.87
CA GLU A 141 1.95 -5.14 10.78
C GLU A 141 1.06 -6.13 10.04
N TYR A 142 0.47 -5.69 8.93
CA TYR A 142 -0.46 -6.52 8.18
C TYR A 142 0.03 -6.69 6.74
N ILE A 143 0.45 -7.89 6.40
CA ILE A 143 1.00 -8.21 5.07
C ILE A 143 0.08 -9.19 4.36
N GLY A 144 -0.38 -8.81 3.17
CA GLY A 144 -1.18 -9.69 2.31
C GLY A 144 -0.35 -10.85 1.80
N PHE A 145 0.58 -10.56 0.89
CA PHE A 145 1.43 -11.57 0.25
C PHE A 145 2.88 -11.11 0.21
N LYS A 146 3.80 -11.98 0.59
CA LYS A 146 5.24 -11.79 0.32
C LYS A 146 5.54 -12.32 -1.06
N ILE A 147 6.16 -11.50 -1.90
CA ILE A 147 6.54 -11.87 -3.27
C ILE A 147 8.04 -11.66 -3.50
N GLN A 148 8.56 -12.28 -4.54
CA GLN A 148 9.93 -12.08 -5.01
C GLN A 148 10.07 -10.74 -5.74
N ASP A 149 11.28 -10.42 -6.22
CA ASP A 149 11.54 -9.19 -6.98
C ASP A 149 11.05 -9.28 -8.42
N ASP A 150 9.80 -9.65 -8.61
CA ASP A 150 9.12 -9.65 -9.89
C ASP A 150 8.51 -8.27 -10.20
N PHE A 151 8.45 -7.92 -11.47
CA PHE A 151 7.74 -6.74 -11.91
C PHE A 151 6.24 -7.04 -12.03
N VAL A 152 5.47 -6.54 -11.08
CA VAL A 152 4.04 -6.86 -10.94
C VAL A 152 3.14 -5.71 -11.34
N VAL A 153 1.92 -6.05 -11.80
CA VAL A 153 0.85 -5.12 -12.17
C VAL A 153 -0.51 -5.69 -11.78
N GLY A 154 -1.51 -4.85 -11.82
CA GLY A 154 -2.90 -5.24 -11.54
C GLY A 154 -3.34 -4.92 -10.13
N TYR A 155 -4.62 -5.01 -9.89
CA TYR A 155 -5.26 -4.71 -8.62
C TYR A 155 -4.84 -3.33 -8.03
N GLY A 156 -4.77 -2.32 -8.89
CA GLY A 156 -4.34 -0.96 -8.56
C GLY A 156 -2.90 -0.64 -8.99
N ILE A 157 -2.02 -1.63 -9.07
CA ILE A 157 -0.61 -1.46 -9.45
C ILE A 157 -0.49 -1.30 -10.96
N ASP A 158 0.39 -0.40 -11.44
CA ASP A 158 0.52 -0.07 -12.84
C ASP A 158 1.88 -0.38 -13.47
N PHE A 159 1.83 -0.44 -14.79
CA PHE A 159 2.98 -0.25 -15.67
C PHE A 159 2.66 0.87 -16.67
N ALA A 160 3.35 1.99 -16.58
CA ALA A 160 3.13 3.18 -17.42
C ALA A 160 1.63 3.61 -17.46
N GLN A 161 0.99 3.67 -16.30
CA GLN A 161 -0.43 3.99 -16.05
C GLN A 161 -1.43 2.96 -16.60
N LYS A 162 -0.97 1.80 -17.10
CA LYS A 162 -1.80 0.70 -17.58
C LYS A 162 -1.91 -0.40 -16.54
N HIS A 163 -2.90 -1.27 -16.73
CA HIS A 163 -3.12 -2.51 -15.95
C HIS A 163 -3.69 -2.36 -14.55
N ARG A 164 -3.87 -1.15 -14.00
CA ARG A 164 -4.49 -0.96 -12.66
C ARG A 164 -5.86 -1.64 -12.52
N THR A 165 -6.58 -1.81 -13.63
CA THR A 165 -7.94 -2.36 -13.68
C THR A 165 -8.01 -3.88 -13.72
N LEU A 166 -6.88 -4.58 -13.82
CA LEU A 166 -6.87 -6.04 -13.74
C LEU A 166 -7.35 -6.49 -12.36
N PRO A 167 -8.25 -7.49 -12.27
CA PRO A 167 -8.81 -7.94 -10.99
C PRO A 167 -7.86 -8.88 -10.21
N TYR A 168 -6.67 -9.12 -10.72
CA TYR A 168 -5.63 -9.99 -10.16
C TYR A 168 -4.29 -9.26 -10.15
N VAL A 169 -3.30 -9.82 -9.46
CA VAL A 169 -1.90 -9.40 -9.56
C VAL A 169 -1.20 -10.31 -10.56
N GLY A 170 -0.54 -9.70 -11.53
CA GLY A 170 0.20 -10.42 -12.58
C GLY A 170 1.65 -9.97 -12.69
N ILE A 171 2.49 -10.85 -13.23
CA ILE A 171 3.89 -10.57 -13.56
C ILE A 171 3.97 -10.11 -15.01
N VAL A 172 4.74 -9.05 -15.26
CA VAL A 172 5.07 -8.59 -16.61
C VAL A 172 6.22 -9.43 -17.15
N VAL A 173 5.93 -10.26 -18.14
CA VAL A 173 6.92 -11.13 -18.79
C VAL A 173 7.25 -10.58 -20.17
N ARG A 174 8.54 -10.30 -20.43
CA ARG A 174 8.98 -9.91 -21.76
C ARG A 174 8.84 -11.08 -22.72
N GLU A 175 8.29 -10.82 -23.89
CA GLU A 175 8.31 -11.79 -25.00
C GLU A 175 9.64 -11.65 -25.74
N GLU A 176 10.36 -12.76 -25.88
CA GLU A 176 11.54 -12.82 -26.75
C GLU A 176 11.08 -12.75 -28.22
N GLU A 177 11.82 -12.01 -29.06
CA GLU A 177 11.58 -11.91 -30.49
C GLU A 177 12.00 -13.19 -31.23
#